data_f85d1b859064439c0173400ebe37e669
#
_entry.id   f85d1b859064439c0173400ebe37e669
#
_cell.length_a   1.000
_cell.length_b   1.000
_cell.length_c   1.000
_cell.angle_alpha   90.00
_cell.angle_beta   90.00
_cell.angle_gamma   90.00
#
_symmetry.space_group_name_H-M   'P 1'
#
loop_
_entity.id
_entity.type
_entity.pdbx_description
1 polymer ?
#
loop_
_entity_poly.entity_id
_entity_poly.type
_entity_poly.pdbx_seq_one_letter_code
_entity_poly.pdbx_strand_id
1 'polypeptide(L)'
;MIVADASFWVAAFRAQDAHHDQSARLLRRMVTDEIPVSAPTLAMVEVAGALARRTGSQPLAESAIRYLKGQSWLTLFPLSIAFSETAARVAITSSLRGADAVYVALARQESAPLITLDDEMLKRGAPEILAMTPDDWLRQNPSDHTKR
;
A
#
# COMPACT_ATOMS: atom_id res chain seq x y z
N MET A 1 10.46 -5.18 5.33
CA MET A 1 8.99 -5.18 5.46
C MET A 1 8.47 -3.78 5.18
N ILE A 2 7.43 -3.65 4.37
CA ILE A 2 6.69 -2.41 4.15
C ILE A 2 5.19 -2.69 4.16
N VAL A 3 4.38 -1.69 4.50
CA VAL A 3 2.92 -1.72 4.30
C VAL A 3 2.61 -0.85 3.10
N ALA A 4 1.77 -1.34 2.18
CA ALA A 4 1.41 -0.62 0.98
C ALA A 4 -0.11 -0.38 0.92
N ASP A 5 -0.52 0.87 0.69
CA ASP A 5 -1.93 1.22 0.60
C ASP A 5 -2.50 1.05 -0.82
N ALA A 6 -3.81 1.22 -0.94
CA ALA A 6 -4.50 1.05 -2.22
C ALA A 6 -4.05 2.06 -3.28
N SER A 7 -3.67 3.29 -2.91
CA SER A 7 -3.24 4.31 -3.86
C SER A 7 -1.97 3.88 -4.62
N PHE A 8 -1.04 3.25 -3.91
CA PHE A 8 0.17 2.66 -4.51
C PHE A 8 -0.17 1.56 -5.52
N TRP A 9 -1.02 0.61 -5.13
CA TRP A 9 -1.38 -0.51 -6.01
C TRP A 9 -2.12 -0.06 -7.26
N VAL A 10 -3.08 0.87 -7.11
CA VAL A 10 -3.82 1.44 -8.25
C VAL A 10 -2.86 2.13 -9.22
N ALA A 11 -1.94 2.95 -8.73
CA ALA A 11 -0.95 3.62 -9.57
C ALA A 11 0.00 2.62 -10.25
N ALA A 12 0.41 1.56 -9.54
CA ALA A 12 1.27 0.53 -10.11
C ALA A 12 0.59 -0.25 -11.26
N PHE A 13 -0.73 -0.48 -11.16
CA PHE A 13 -1.49 -1.25 -12.15
C PHE A 13 -2.09 -0.41 -13.28
N ARG A 14 -2.13 0.92 -13.15
CA ARG A 14 -2.76 1.81 -14.13
C ARG A 14 -1.71 2.70 -14.80
N ALA A 15 -1.35 2.36 -16.05
CA ALA A 15 -0.29 3.06 -16.80
C ALA A 15 -0.56 4.56 -17.00
N GLN A 16 -1.83 5.01 -16.98
CA GLN A 16 -2.22 6.41 -17.14
C GLN A 16 -2.22 7.19 -15.83
N ASP A 17 -1.88 6.55 -14.71
CA ASP A 17 -1.78 7.24 -13.42
C ASP A 17 -0.56 8.16 -13.39
N ALA A 18 -0.72 9.37 -12.83
CA ALA A 18 0.37 10.34 -12.71
C ALA A 18 1.57 9.83 -11.90
N HIS A 19 1.35 8.86 -11.02
CA HIS A 19 2.38 8.25 -10.17
C HIS A 19 2.76 6.83 -10.61
N HIS A 20 2.36 6.43 -11.84
CA HIS A 20 2.61 5.08 -12.33
C HIS A 20 4.09 4.72 -12.33
N ASP A 21 4.96 5.58 -12.85
CA ASP A 21 6.37 5.27 -13.02
C ASP A 21 7.07 4.95 -11.70
N GLN A 22 6.87 5.76 -10.67
CA GLN A 22 7.45 5.52 -9.35
C GLN A 22 6.88 4.25 -8.70
N SER A 23 5.57 4.03 -8.82
CA SER A 23 4.89 2.88 -8.23
C SER A 23 5.28 1.57 -8.94
N ALA A 24 5.36 1.58 -10.27
CA ALA A 24 5.82 0.43 -11.04
C ALA A 24 7.30 0.09 -10.77
N ARG A 25 8.15 1.09 -10.58
CA ARG A 25 9.56 0.89 -10.19
C ARG A 25 9.66 0.22 -8.83
N LEU A 26 8.90 0.69 -7.84
CA LEU A 26 8.90 0.08 -6.52
C LEU A 26 8.32 -1.35 -6.57
N LEU A 27 7.24 -1.57 -7.32
CA LEU A 27 6.67 -2.91 -7.48
C LEU A 27 7.70 -3.90 -8.07
N ARG A 28 8.45 -3.49 -9.10
CA ARG A 28 9.54 -4.31 -9.63
C ARG A 28 10.60 -4.65 -8.57
N ARG A 29 10.97 -3.67 -7.73
CA ARG A 29 11.90 -3.90 -6.61
C ARG A 29 11.33 -4.88 -5.58
N MET A 30 10.05 -4.76 -5.23
CA MET A 30 9.39 -5.72 -4.33
C MET A 30 9.49 -7.14 -4.86
N VAL A 31 9.22 -7.33 -6.15
CA VAL A 31 9.28 -8.64 -6.80
C VAL A 31 10.72 -9.17 -6.91
N THR A 32 11.65 -8.33 -7.39
CA THR A 32 13.03 -8.76 -7.65
C THR A 32 13.80 -9.08 -6.38
N ASP A 33 13.60 -8.27 -5.34
CA ASP A 33 14.34 -8.39 -4.08
C ASP A 33 13.53 -9.16 -3.02
N GLU A 34 12.38 -9.72 -3.39
CA GLU A 34 11.45 -10.43 -2.49
C GLU A 34 11.17 -9.65 -1.19
N ILE A 35 10.95 -8.34 -1.32
CA ILE A 35 10.73 -7.47 -0.16
C ILE A 35 9.39 -7.87 0.50
N PRO A 36 9.39 -8.25 1.78
CA PRO A 36 8.15 -8.57 2.47
C PRO A 36 7.21 -7.36 2.53
N VAL A 37 5.99 -7.53 2.05
CA VAL A 37 4.95 -6.50 2.03
C VAL A 37 3.72 -6.99 2.79
N SER A 38 3.10 -6.13 3.56
CA SER A 38 1.78 -6.37 4.15
C SER A 38 0.76 -5.37 3.61
N ALA A 39 -0.47 -5.82 3.44
CA ALA A 39 -1.62 -4.97 3.16
C ALA A 39 -2.85 -5.56 3.85
N PRO A 40 -3.79 -4.74 4.33
CA PRO A 40 -5.04 -5.29 4.86
C PRO A 40 -5.87 -5.89 3.73
N THR A 41 -6.72 -6.86 4.03
CA THR A 41 -7.66 -7.43 3.03
C THR A 41 -8.57 -6.37 2.40
N LEU A 42 -8.78 -5.24 3.08
CA LEU A 42 -9.45 -4.06 2.55
C LEU A 42 -8.81 -3.55 1.25
N ALA A 43 -7.50 -3.69 1.08
CA ALA A 43 -6.79 -3.27 -0.12
C ALA A 43 -7.35 -3.91 -1.39
N MET A 44 -7.75 -5.17 -1.34
CA MET A 44 -8.37 -5.84 -2.50
C MET A 44 -9.65 -5.13 -2.95
N VAL A 45 -10.49 -4.74 -2.00
CA VAL A 45 -11.78 -4.06 -2.28
C VAL A 45 -11.53 -2.67 -2.85
N GLU A 46 -10.63 -1.92 -2.25
CA GLU A 46 -10.32 -0.55 -2.68
C GLU A 46 -9.65 -0.53 -4.06
N VAL A 47 -8.67 -1.41 -4.28
CA VAL A 47 -7.95 -1.51 -5.57
C VAL A 47 -8.90 -1.93 -6.68
N ALA A 48 -9.69 -2.99 -6.47
CA ALA A 48 -10.66 -3.46 -7.46
C ALA A 48 -11.69 -2.37 -7.80
N GLY A 49 -12.27 -1.73 -6.79
CA GLY A 49 -13.24 -0.66 -6.98
C GLY A 49 -12.66 0.55 -7.70
N ALA A 50 -11.45 0.97 -7.34
CA ALA A 50 -10.79 2.11 -7.98
C ALA A 50 -10.44 1.82 -9.44
N LEU A 51 -9.89 0.65 -9.75
CA LEU A 51 -9.56 0.26 -11.12
C LEU A 51 -10.82 0.15 -11.98
N ALA A 52 -11.87 -0.50 -11.50
CA ALA A 52 -13.14 -0.64 -12.23
C ALA A 52 -13.74 0.73 -12.56
N ARG A 53 -13.79 1.65 -11.58
CA ARG A 53 -14.36 3.00 -11.80
C ARG A 53 -13.51 3.86 -12.75
N ARG A 54 -12.19 3.83 -12.60
CA ARG A 54 -11.29 4.71 -13.36
C ARG A 54 -11.03 4.23 -14.78
N THR A 55 -11.08 2.93 -15.02
CA THR A 55 -10.76 2.34 -16.33
C THR A 55 -11.98 1.80 -17.07
N GLY A 56 -13.10 1.53 -16.39
CA GLY A 56 -14.24 0.82 -16.93
C GLY A 56 -13.97 -0.66 -17.23
N SER A 57 -12.81 -1.18 -16.84
CA SER A 57 -12.38 -2.55 -17.14
C SER A 57 -12.55 -3.47 -15.95
N GLN A 58 -13.59 -4.30 -15.95
CA GLN A 58 -13.77 -5.38 -14.99
C GLN A 58 -12.62 -6.41 -15.05
N PRO A 59 -12.18 -6.87 -16.25
CA PRO A 59 -11.07 -7.82 -16.33
C PRO A 59 -9.78 -7.31 -15.69
N LEU A 60 -9.47 -6.02 -15.80
CA LEU A 60 -8.30 -5.43 -15.14
C LEU A 60 -8.44 -5.47 -13.62
N ALA A 61 -9.59 -5.09 -13.09
CA ALA A 61 -9.86 -5.12 -11.66
C ALA A 61 -9.77 -6.55 -11.09
N GLU A 62 -10.34 -7.53 -11.76
CA GLU A 62 -10.24 -8.94 -11.37
C GLU A 62 -8.80 -9.47 -11.45
N SER A 63 -8.04 -9.06 -12.45
CA SER A 63 -6.63 -9.42 -12.58
C SER A 63 -5.80 -8.86 -11.42
N ALA A 64 -6.09 -7.66 -10.96
CA ALA A 64 -5.43 -7.06 -9.80
C ALA A 64 -5.69 -7.86 -8.52
N ILE A 65 -6.93 -8.30 -8.29
CA ILE A 65 -7.26 -9.17 -7.14
C ILE A 65 -6.47 -10.48 -7.19
N ARG A 66 -6.46 -11.14 -8.36
CA ARG A 66 -5.68 -12.38 -8.54
C ARG A 66 -4.19 -12.15 -8.30
N TYR A 67 -3.66 -11.05 -8.80
CA TYR A 67 -2.28 -10.68 -8.56
C TYR A 67 -1.97 -10.54 -7.08
N LEU A 68 -2.73 -9.73 -6.35
CA LEU A 68 -2.52 -9.49 -4.92
C LEU A 68 -2.59 -10.79 -4.11
N LYS A 69 -3.51 -11.69 -4.43
CA LYS A 69 -3.66 -12.97 -3.74
C LYS A 69 -2.55 -13.98 -4.06
N GLY A 70 -1.90 -13.85 -5.20
CA GLY A 70 -0.96 -14.84 -5.71
C GLY A 70 0.51 -14.62 -5.33
N GLN A 71 0.85 -13.51 -4.66
CA GLN A 71 2.24 -13.18 -4.36
C GLN A 71 2.71 -13.78 -3.03
N SER A 72 3.80 -14.55 -3.05
CA SER A 72 4.39 -15.14 -1.83
C SER A 72 5.02 -14.10 -0.89
N TRP A 73 5.47 -12.98 -1.42
CA TRP A 73 6.07 -11.88 -0.67
C TRP A 73 5.06 -10.87 -0.10
N LEU A 74 3.76 -11.00 -0.45
CA LEU A 74 2.68 -10.15 0.05
C LEU A 74 1.79 -10.91 1.03
N THR A 75 1.71 -10.42 2.25
CA THR A 75 0.77 -10.90 3.26
C THR A 75 -0.49 -10.05 3.27
N LEU A 76 -1.64 -10.65 2.99
CA LEU A 76 -2.94 -9.99 3.14
C LEU A 76 -3.43 -10.20 4.57
N PHE A 77 -3.41 -9.13 5.36
CA PHE A 77 -3.79 -9.14 6.77
C PHE A 77 -5.30 -9.03 6.93
N PRO A 78 -5.96 -9.99 7.60
CA PRO A 78 -7.42 -9.97 7.74
C PRO A 78 -7.92 -8.78 8.55
N LEU A 79 -8.98 -8.13 8.07
CA LEU A 79 -9.71 -7.11 8.81
C LEU A 79 -10.66 -7.79 9.82
N SER A 80 -10.09 -8.36 10.89
CA SER A 80 -10.84 -8.98 11.97
C SER A 80 -11.52 -7.94 12.87
N ILE A 81 -12.45 -8.37 13.73
CA ILE A 81 -13.08 -7.47 14.71
C ILE A 81 -12.01 -6.81 15.59
N ALA A 82 -11.10 -7.59 16.15
CA ALA A 82 -10.04 -7.07 17.03
C ALA A 82 -9.14 -6.05 16.30
N PHE A 83 -8.76 -6.32 15.05
CA PHE A 83 -7.97 -5.38 14.26
C PHE A 83 -8.77 -4.14 13.87
N SER A 84 -10.06 -4.29 13.57
CA SER A 84 -10.96 -3.17 13.29
C SER A 84 -11.10 -2.23 14.50
N GLU A 85 -11.18 -2.77 15.71
CA GLU A 85 -11.17 -1.97 16.94
C GLU A 85 -9.88 -1.17 17.11
N THR A 86 -8.73 -1.78 16.81
CA THR A 86 -7.44 -1.09 16.84
C THR A 86 -7.40 0.03 15.80
N ALA A 87 -7.84 -0.23 14.57
CA ALA A 87 -7.92 0.78 13.52
C ALA A 87 -8.90 1.91 13.86
N ALA A 88 -10.03 1.60 14.48
CA ALA A 88 -10.98 2.61 14.95
C ALA A 88 -10.36 3.56 15.98
N ARG A 89 -9.55 3.07 16.90
CA ARG A 89 -8.82 3.92 17.84
C ARG A 89 -7.83 4.84 17.13
N VAL A 90 -7.11 4.32 16.13
CA VAL A 90 -6.22 5.14 15.29
C VAL A 90 -7.01 6.23 14.55
N ALA A 91 -8.18 5.89 13.97
CA ALA A 91 -9.04 6.87 13.32
C ALA A 91 -9.44 8.01 14.25
N ILE A 92 -9.82 7.69 15.50
CA ILE A 92 -10.21 8.67 16.53
C ILE A 92 -9.02 9.56 16.91
N THR A 93 -7.88 8.95 17.25
CA THR A 93 -6.73 9.69 17.80
C THR A 93 -5.99 10.51 16.76
N SER A 94 -5.99 10.08 15.49
CA SER A 94 -5.27 10.75 14.41
C SER A 94 -6.19 11.50 13.45
N SER A 95 -7.50 11.53 13.70
CA SER A 95 -8.51 12.18 12.85
C SER A 95 -8.42 11.75 11.39
N LEU A 96 -8.17 10.45 11.16
CA LEU A 96 -8.07 9.85 9.85
C LEU A 96 -9.42 9.30 9.38
N ARG A 97 -9.62 9.23 8.06
CA ARG A 97 -10.71 8.45 7.47
C ARG A 97 -10.54 6.97 7.85
N GLY A 98 -11.65 6.24 7.97
CA GLY A 98 -11.64 4.86 8.44
C GLY A 98 -10.71 3.94 7.64
N ALA A 99 -10.75 4.01 6.30
CA ALA A 99 -9.87 3.22 5.45
C ALA A 99 -8.38 3.55 5.68
N ASP A 100 -8.03 4.84 5.76
CA ASP A 100 -6.65 5.29 6.00
C ASP A 100 -6.14 4.81 7.36
N ALA A 101 -7.00 4.84 8.38
CA ALA A 101 -6.67 4.36 9.72
C ALA A 101 -6.36 2.86 9.75
N VAL A 102 -6.97 2.06 8.88
CA VAL A 102 -6.66 0.62 8.75
C VAL A 102 -5.22 0.40 8.30
N TYR A 103 -4.76 1.17 7.30
CA TYR A 103 -3.37 1.07 6.81
C TYR A 103 -2.37 1.57 7.85
N VAL A 104 -2.67 2.68 8.51
CA VAL A 104 -1.83 3.23 9.59
C VAL A 104 -1.73 2.25 10.76
N ALA A 105 -2.85 1.64 11.18
CA ALA A 105 -2.87 0.64 12.23
C ALA A 105 -2.00 -0.58 11.88
N LEU A 106 -2.07 -1.05 10.63
CA LEU A 106 -1.23 -2.16 10.15
C LEU A 106 0.25 -1.78 10.15
N ALA A 107 0.59 -0.59 9.65
CA ALA A 107 1.98 -0.12 9.65
C ALA A 107 2.57 -0.03 11.07
N ARG A 108 1.79 0.42 12.05
CA ARG A 108 2.18 0.41 13.46
C ARG A 108 2.40 -1.00 14.00
N GLN A 109 1.46 -1.90 13.74
CA GLN A 109 1.54 -3.29 14.20
C GLN A 109 2.77 -3.99 13.64
N GLU A 110 3.07 -3.78 12.35
CA GLU A 110 4.22 -4.39 11.66
C GLU A 110 5.53 -3.64 11.93
N SER A 111 5.49 -2.48 12.62
CA SER A 111 6.65 -1.59 12.79
C SER A 111 7.33 -1.29 11.44
N ALA A 112 6.53 -1.05 10.42
CA ALA A 112 6.97 -0.91 9.03
C ALA A 112 6.57 0.45 8.45
N PRO A 113 7.35 1.00 7.50
CA PRO A 113 6.94 2.19 6.78
C PRO A 113 5.68 1.91 5.95
N LEU A 114 4.83 2.94 5.83
CA LEU A 114 3.64 2.95 4.98
C LEU A 114 3.96 3.60 3.64
N ILE A 115 3.82 2.85 2.56
CA ILE A 115 3.94 3.37 1.20
C ILE A 115 2.57 3.87 0.74
N THR A 116 2.48 5.14 0.47
CA THR A 116 1.23 5.81 0.08
C THR A 116 1.47 6.95 -0.90
N LEU A 117 0.46 7.26 -1.69
CA LEU A 117 0.38 8.47 -2.54
C LEU A 117 -0.68 9.45 -2.03
N ASP A 118 -1.34 9.13 -0.92
CA ASP A 118 -2.34 9.98 -0.31
C ASP A 118 -1.70 11.10 0.52
N ASP A 119 -1.97 12.35 0.14
CA ASP A 119 -1.41 13.52 0.80
C ASP A 119 -1.81 13.63 2.28
N GLU A 120 -3.01 13.18 2.66
CA GLU A 120 -3.43 13.24 4.06
C GLU A 120 -2.65 12.23 4.90
N MET A 121 -2.44 11.01 4.40
CA MET A 121 -1.61 10.03 5.09
C MET A 121 -0.15 10.46 5.18
N LEU A 122 0.39 11.09 4.12
CA LEU A 122 1.75 11.63 4.13
C LEU A 122 1.92 12.76 5.16
N LYS A 123 0.91 13.61 5.34
CA LYS A 123 0.96 14.79 6.24
C LYS A 123 0.48 14.48 7.65
N ARG A 124 -0.56 13.65 7.78
CA ARG A 124 -1.23 13.35 9.05
C ARG A 124 -0.96 11.93 9.53
N GLY A 125 -0.19 11.17 8.78
CA GLY A 125 0.28 9.86 9.24
C GLY A 125 0.73 10.01 10.68
N ALA A 126 0.21 9.17 11.56
CA ALA A 126 0.47 9.28 12.98
C ALA A 126 1.97 9.50 13.20
N PRO A 127 2.38 10.36 14.14
CA PRO A 127 3.80 10.65 14.39
C PRO A 127 4.64 9.39 14.68
N GLU A 128 3.98 8.27 14.87
CA GLU A 128 4.59 6.98 15.19
C GLU A 128 4.87 6.08 13.98
N ILE A 129 4.42 6.46 12.78
CA ILE A 129 4.71 5.73 11.54
C ILE A 129 5.44 6.61 10.54
N LEU A 130 6.26 5.97 9.72
CA LEU A 130 6.93 6.62 8.61
C LEU A 130 6.11 6.41 7.34
N ALA A 131 5.30 7.40 6.95
CA ALA A 131 4.61 7.41 5.67
C ALA A 131 5.50 8.05 4.60
N MET A 132 5.61 7.40 3.44
CA MET A 132 6.46 7.89 2.34
C MET A 132 5.92 7.48 0.98
N THR A 133 6.33 8.25 -0.03
CA THR A 133 6.02 7.91 -1.43
C THR A 133 6.90 6.76 -1.92
N PRO A 134 6.52 6.07 -3.02
CA PRO A 134 7.40 5.10 -3.66
C PRO A 134 8.78 5.65 -4.01
N ASP A 135 8.85 6.89 -4.52
CA ASP A 135 10.13 7.53 -4.86
C ASP A 135 10.99 7.80 -3.62
N ASP A 136 10.40 8.26 -2.52
CA ASP A 136 11.13 8.48 -1.27
C ASP A 136 11.72 7.19 -0.74
N TRP A 137 10.94 6.11 -0.78
CA TRP A 137 11.41 4.80 -0.36
C TRP A 137 12.57 4.31 -1.23
N LEU A 138 12.45 4.42 -2.55
CA LEU A 138 13.50 4.01 -3.50
C LEU A 138 14.79 4.80 -3.32
N ARG A 139 14.69 6.11 -3.02
CA ARG A 139 15.87 6.95 -2.75
C ARG A 139 16.58 6.56 -1.45
N GLN A 140 15.83 6.19 -0.42
CA GLN A 140 16.39 5.79 0.88
C GLN A 140 16.92 4.36 0.88
N ASN A 141 16.47 3.52 -0.08
CA ASN A 141 16.85 2.13 -0.19
C ASN A 141 17.42 1.84 -1.61
N PRO A 142 18.60 2.38 -1.95
CA PRO A 142 19.20 2.11 -3.26
C PRO A 142 19.47 0.62 -3.45
N SER A 143 19.36 0.12 -4.70
CA SER A 143 19.69 -1.26 -4.98
C SER A 143 21.20 -1.51 -4.81
N ASP A 144 21.56 -2.62 -4.17
CA ASP A 144 22.97 -3.03 -4.00
C ASP A 144 23.68 -3.38 -5.34
N HIS A 145 22.97 -3.32 -6.47
CA HIS A 145 23.53 -3.61 -7.79
C HIS A 145 24.47 -2.53 -8.34
N THR A 146 24.75 -1.46 -7.55
CA THR A 146 25.72 -0.42 -7.94
C THR A 146 27.15 -0.70 -7.45
N LYS A 147 27.38 -1.87 -6.83
CA LYS A 147 28.72 -2.34 -6.45
C LYS A 147 29.15 -3.53 -7.32
N ARG A 148 29.33 -3.29 -8.62
CA ARG A 148 30.20 -4.13 -9.47
C ARG A 148 30.86 -3.27 -10.52
#